data_ec6befec922321d2696cb046befa2579
#
_entry.id   ec6befec922321d2696cb046befa2579
#
_cell.length_a   1.000
_cell.length_b   1.000
_cell.length_c   1.000
_cell.angle_alpha   90.00
_cell.angle_beta   90.00
_cell.angle_gamma   90.00
#
_symmetry.space_group_name_H-M   'P 1'
#
loop_
_entity.id
_entity.type
_entity.pdbx_description
1 polymer ?
#
loop_
_entity_poly.entity_id
_entity_poly.type
_entity_poly.pdbx_seq_one_letter_code
_entity_poly.pdbx_strand_id
1 'polypeptide(L)'
;MYSFVLRHSFVIRHSVFVIIFIRVIEILAPDFDLAMTLDSGQVFHWQEADGGFVGTIGDRAVFVQQNNNVLKVRFGVMPKRTRSPRRIRPVADERRALPRIVARYFALDHPLAEICKSFPNDPVMNRARDFCRGLRVIRQPKWECLATFICSSMKQVAHIRQISMALRKRFGEQRRIGNQLVYTFASPGRVAQASEKELRDCKLGYRAKNLRKTARLLSAGQADLKAWSTLSDTELRKQLCALPGVGPKIANCVMLFAYERLRAFPIDVWIERVLRQHYFSRRKKMTAQRLRQFSETYFGQYGGYAQQYLFHHVRTASRHGARPGRARAQESP
;
A
#
# COMPACT_ATOMS: atom_id res chain seq x y z
N MET A 1 14.10 -1.67 20.51
CA MET A 1 15.52 -1.58 20.10
C MET A 1 15.75 -2.62 19.02
N TYR A 2 15.92 -2.23 17.76
CA TYR A 2 16.10 -3.20 16.66
C TYR A 2 17.55 -3.65 16.61
N SER A 3 17.80 -4.96 16.68
CA SER A 3 19.14 -5.54 16.50
C SER A 3 19.41 -5.71 15.00
N PHE A 4 20.53 -5.17 14.50
CA PHE A 4 20.91 -5.24 13.09
C PHE A 4 22.20 -6.05 12.94
N VAL A 5 22.17 -7.08 12.10
CA VAL A 5 23.34 -7.88 11.74
C VAL A 5 23.73 -7.62 10.28
N LEU A 6 24.98 -7.28 10.03
CA LEU A 6 25.56 -7.06 8.70
C LEU A 6 26.34 -8.29 8.25
N ARG A 7 25.88 -8.97 7.18
CA ARG A 7 26.64 -10.05 6.53
C ARG A 7 27.06 -9.61 5.12
N HIS A 8 28.26 -10.02 4.70
CA HIS A 8 28.82 -9.76 3.38
C HIS A 8 28.85 -11.04 2.58
N SER A 9 28.25 -11.04 1.37
CA SER A 9 28.32 -12.15 0.44
C SER A 9 29.06 -11.71 -0.84
N PHE A 10 30.00 -12.52 -1.32
CA PHE A 10 30.77 -12.28 -2.54
C PHE A 10 30.19 -13.06 -3.72
N VAL A 11 29.99 -12.40 -4.86
CA VAL A 11 29.69 -13.06 -6.14
C VAL A 11 30.74 -12.64 -7.17
N ILE A 12 31.54 -13.60 -7.63
CA ILE A 12 32.57 -13.38 -8.66
C ILE A 12 32.01 -13.79 -10.03
N ARG A 13 31.95 -12.88 -10.98
CA ARG A 13 31.78 -13.20 -12.42
C ARG A 13 32.91 -12.61 -13.23
N HIS A 14 33.49 -13.44 -14.11
CA HIS A 14 34.55 -13.04 -15.04
C HIS A 14 34.04 -12.04 -16.08
N SER A 15 34.86 -11.04 -16.34
CA SER A 15 34.83 -9.94 -17.32
C SER A 15 34.39 -8.61 -16.74
N VAL A 16 35.37 -7.71 -16.53
CA VAL A 16 35.30 -6.37 -15.95
C VAL A 16 34.89 -6.38 -14.48
N PHE A 17 35.88 -6.30 -13.58
CA PHE A 17 35.68 -6.25 -12.13
C PHE A 17 34.97 -4.97 -11.70
N VAL A 18 33.65 -4.98 -11.71
CA VAL A 18 32.87 -4.09 -10.84
C VAL A 18 32.45 -4.93 -9.63
N ILE A 19 33.21 -4.85 -8.55
CA ILE A 19 32.79 -5.44 -7.27
C ILE A 19 31.60 -4.62 -6.77
N ILE A 20 30.38 -5.02 -7.17
CA ILE A 20 29.16 -4.48 -6.60
C ILE A 20 28.97 -5.15 -5.24
N PHE A 21 29.35 -4.46 -4.17
CA PHE A 21 29.01 -4.87 -2.82
C PHE A 21 27.47 -4.79 -2.67
N ILE A 22 26.80 -5.89 -2.94
CA ILE A 22 25.36 -6.02 -2.65
C ILE A 22 25.23 -6.17 -1.14
N ARG A 23 24.93 -5.07 -0.46
CA ARG A 23 24.65 -5.09 0.98
C ARG A 23 23.29 -5.69 1.22
N VAL A 24 23.27 -6.81 1.91
CA VAL A 24 22.08 -7.37 2.52
C VAL A 24 21.92 -6.76 3.91
N ILE A 25 20.75 -6.20 4.18
CA ILE A 25 20.36 -5.68 5.49
C ILE A 25 19.36 -6.66 6.06
N GLU A 26 19.56 -7.11 7.28
CA GLU A 26 18.63 -7.95 8.02
C GLU A 26 17.83 -7.10 9.00
N ILE A 27 16.50 -7.26 8.98
CA ILE A 27 15.57 -6.53 9.85
C ILE A 27 14.70 -7.57 10.55
N LEU A 28 14.70 -7.56 11.87
CA LEU A 28 13.81 -8.40 12.66
C LEU A 28 12.36 -7.92 12.47
N ALA A 29 11.49 -8.82 12.08
CA ALA A 29 10.08 -8.57 11.78
C ALA A 29 9.21 -9.70 12.34
N PRO A 30 9.08 -9.81 13.68
CA PRO A 30 8.17 -10.75 14.29
C PRO A 30 6.73 -10.39 13.92
N ASP A 31 5.86 -11.39 13.86
CA ASP A 31 4.44 -11.19 13.53
C ASP A 31 4.21 -10.39 12.23
N PHE A 32 5.00 -10.68 11.21
CA PHE A 32 4.90 -10.07 9.90
C PHE A 32 4.85 -11.14 8.81
N ASP A 33 3.94 -10.97 7.86
CA ASP A 33 3.87 -11.76 6.62
C ASP A 33 4.01 -10.83 5.41
N LEU A 34 5.15 -10.92 4.74
CA LEU A 34 5.50 -10.07 3.60
C LEU A 34 4.60 -10.33 2.39
N ALA A 35 4.40 -11.60 2.04
CA ALA A 35 3.63 -11.99 0.85
C ALA A 35 2.17 -11.57 1.00
N MET A 36 1.56 -11.89 2.15
CA MET A 36 0.20 -11.50 2.48
C MET A 36 0.04 -9.97 2.49
N THR A 37 0.98 -9.25 3.10
CA THR A 37 0.94 -7.79 3.18
C THR A 37 1.00 -7.16 1.78
N LEU A 38 1.85 -7.66 0.88
CA LEU A 38 1.99 -7.15 -0.48
C LEU A 38 0.83 -7.55 -1.41
N ASP A 39 0.21 -8.72 -1.21
CA ASP A 39 -0.96 -9.14 -1.98
C ASP A 39 -2.29 -8.61 -1.45
N SER A 40 -2.32 -8.00 -0.28
CA SER A 40 -3.56 -7.58 0.38
C SER A 40 -4.37 -6.49 -0.35
N GLY A 41 -3.87 -5.96 -1.47
CA GLY A 41 -4.59 -4.97 -2.29
C GLY A 41 -4.45 -3.53 -1.81
N GLN A 42 -3.45 -3.24 -1.00
CA GLN A 42 -3.09 -1.89 -0.57
C GLN A 42 -1.99 -1.27 -1.43
N VAL A 43 -1.10 -2.09 -2.03
CA VAL A 43 -0.03 -1.69 -2.96
C VAL A 43 -0.10 -2.52 -4.24
N PHE A 44 0.44 -2.01 -5.37
CA PHE A 44 0.18 -2.60 -6.67
C PHE A 44 1.41 -2.68 -7.60
N HIS A 45 2.61 -2.49 -7.07
CA HIS A 45 3.83 -2.41 -7.89
C HIS A 45 4.93 -3.40 -7.49
N TRP A 46 4.74 -4.12 -6.42
CA TRP A 46 5.66 -5.18 -6.03
C TRP A 46 5.49 -6.40 -6.91
N GLN A 47 6.59 -7.00 -7.32
CA GLN A 47 6.65 -8.19 -8.18
C GLN A 47 7.48 -9.27 -7.51
N GLU A 48 7.03 -10.50 -7.60
CA GLU A 48 7.81 -11.65 -7.14
C GLU A 48 9.04 -11.85 -8.03
N ALA A 49 10.20 -12.07 -7.43
CA ALA A 49 11.46 -12.32 -8.09
C ALA A 49 12.43 -13.00 -7.12
N ASP A 50 13.18 -13.98 -7.60
CA ASP A 50 14.30 -14.61 -6.88
C ASP A 50 13.96 -15.06 -5.43
N GLY A 51 12.75 -15.57 -5.21
CA GLY A 51 12.28 -16.04 -3.91
C GLY A 51 11.93 -14.91 -2.91
N GLY A 52 11.73 -13.70 -3.41
CA GLY A 52 11.29 -12.53 -2.65
C GLY A 52 10.48 -11.59 -3.52
N PHE A 53 10.50 -10.30 -3.21
CA PHE A 53 9.76 -9.27 -3.91
C PHE A 53 10.66 -8.11 -4.29
N VAL A 54 10.49 -7.61 -5.51
CA VAL A 54 11.16 -6.42 -6.02
C VAL A 54 10.15 -5.30 -6.26
N GLY A 55 10.51 -4.09 -5.88
CA GLY A 55 9.66 -2.91 -6.05
C GLY A 55 10.40 -1.61 -5.75
N THR A 56 9.64 -0.59 -5.42
CA THR A 56 10.22 0.70 -5.00
C THR A 56 9.61 1.20 -3.69
N ILE A 57 10.43 1.82 -2.85
CA ILE A 57 9.99 2.61 -1.71
C ILE A 57 10.44 4.06 -1.98
N GLY A 58 9.48 4.91 -2.37
CA GLY A 58 9.79 6.24 -2.89
C GLY A 58 10.60 6.15 -4.18
N ASP A 59 11.80 6.74 -4.19
CA ASP A 59 12.72 6.78 -5.34
C ASP A 59 13.75 5.62 -5.38
N ARG A 60 13.69 4.70 -4.41
CA ARG A 60 14.68 3.62 -4.24
C ARG A 60 14.14 2.28 -4.72
N ALA A 61 14.91 1.58 -5.56
CA ALA A 61 14.66 0.17 -5.85
C ALA A 61 15.00 -0.68 -4.62
N VAL A 62 14.11 -1.59 -4.27
CA VAL A 62 14.23 -2.44 -3.09
C VAL A 62 13.87 -3.88 -3.47
N PHE A 63 14.69 -4.82 -3.04
CA PHE A 63 14.37 -6.24 -2.99
C PHE A 63 14.21 -6.65 -1.54
N VAL A 64 13.14 -7.37 -1.23
CA VAL A 64 12.85 -7.85 0.12
C VAL A 64 12.51 -9.33 0.04
N GLN A 65 13.15 -10.12 0.87
CA GLN A 65 12.87 -11.54 1.08
C GLN A 65 12.61 -11.77 2.56
N GLN A 66 11.63 -12.59 2.88
CA GLN A 66 11.35 -12.97 4.26
C GLN A 66 11.79 -14.41 4.52
N ASN A 67 12.56 -14.58 5.59
CA ASN A 67 12.93 -15.89 6.13
C ASN A 67 12.50 -15.92 7.60
N ASN A 68 11.41 -16.60 7.88
CA ASN A 68 10.78 -16.59 9.21
C ASN A 68 10.54 -15.15 9.72
N ASN A 69 11.09 -14.79 10.86
CA ASN A 69 10.97 -13.48 11.49
C ASN A 69 12.03 -12.46 11.01
N VAL A 70 12.73 -12.70 9.91
CA VAL A 70 13.79 -11.82 9.42
C VAL A 70 13.50 -11.41 7.97
N LEU A 71 13.51 -10.10 7.72
CA LEU A 71 13.54 -9.55 6.36
C LEU A 71 14.98 -9.34 5.91
N LYS A 72 15.35 -9.95 4.80
CA LYS A 72 16.60 -9.70 4.07
C LYS A 72 16.32 -8.67 2.99
N VAL A 73 16.95 -7.50 3.09
CA VAL A 73 16.69 -6.36 2.21
C VAL A 73 17.94 -5.98 1.43
N ARG A 74 17.77 -5.76 0.15
CA ARG A 74 18.80 -5.18 -0.74
C ARG A 74 18.25 -3.90 -1.37
N PHE A 75 19.11 -2.91 -1.58
CA PHE A 75 18.77 -1.67 -2.28
C PHE A 75 19.51 -1.59 -3.60
N GLY A 76 18.84 -1.08 -4.61
CA GLY A 76 19.44 -0.74 -5.89
C GLY A 76 20.37 0.47 -5.75
N VAL A 77 21.34 0.55 -6.66
CA VAL A 77 22.24 1.70 -6.74
C VAL A 77 21.45 2.93 -7.20
N MET A 78 21.57 4.03 -6.44
CA MET A 78 21.01 5.31 -6.87
C MET A 78 21.86 5.91 -7.99
N PRO A 79 21.26 6.39 -9.08
CA PRO A 79 22.02 7.11 -10.10
C PRO A 79 22.65 8.35 -9.49
N LYS A 80 23.91 8.61 -9.85
CA LYS A 80 24.59 9.85 -9.44
C LYS A 80 23.78 11.04 -9.97
N ARG A 81 23.24 11.87 -9.08
CA ARG A 81 22.55 13.10 -9.47
C ARG A 81 23.57 14.09 -10.04
N THR A 82 23.60 14.21 -11.37
CA THR A 82 24.27 15.31 -12.05
C THR A 82 23.46 16.57 -11.86
N ARG A 83 23.74 17.38 -10.90
CA ARG A 83 23.37 18.79 -10.63
C ARG A 83 22.77 19.00 -9.23
N SER A 84 23.56 19.61 -8.47
CA SER A 84 23.42 20.49 -7.30
C SER A 84 24.30 20.05 -6.15
N PRO A 85 25.18 20.91 -5.59
CA PRO A 85 26.00 20.59 -4.43
C PRO A 85 25.18 20.70 -3.14
N ARG A 86 24.10 19.94 -3.05
CA ARG A 86 23.45 19.74 -1.75
C ARG A 86 24.23 18.67 -1.01
N ARG A 87 24.76 19.02 0.15
CA ARG A 87 25.48 18.24 1.15
C ARG A 87 25.47 16.74 0.87
N ILE A 88 26.62 16.20 0.48
CA ILE A 88 26.88 14.76 0.45
C ILE A 88 26.64 14.27 1.87
N ARG A 89 25.53 13.59 2.10
CA ARG A 89 25.30 12.92 3.39
C ARG A 89 26.38 11.86 3.55
N PRO A 90 27.03 11.78 4.74
CA PRO A 90 28.02 10.74 4.98
C PRO A 90 27.43 9.36 4.72
N VAL A 91 28.20 8.47 4.09
CA VAL A 91 27.78 7.08 3.79
C VAL A 91 27.33 6.33 5.05
N ALA A 92 27.87 6.69 6.22
CA ALA A 92 27.48 6.14 7.52
C ALA A 92 26.02 6.52 7.90
N ASP A 93 25.57 7.73 7.56
CA ASP A 93 24.23 8.22 7.85
C ASP A 93 23.18 7.54 6.96
N GLU A 94 23.54 7.27 5.72
CA GLU A 94 22.72 6.50 4.78
C GLU A 94 22.54 5.04 5.23
N ARG A 95 23.58 4.43 5.80
CA ARG A 95 23.54 3.06 6.32
C ARG A 95 22.53 2.87 7.46
N ARG A 96 22.40 3.85 8.34
CA ARG A 96 21.43 3.84 9.45
C ARG A 96 20.01 4.16 9.00
N ALA A 97 19.86 4.89 7.89
CA ALA A 97 18.56 5.31 7.38
C ALA A 97 17.82 4.18 6.61
N LEU A 98 18.54 3.32 5.88
CA LEU A 98 17.92 2.31 5.01
C LEU A 98 17.04 1.29 5.75
N PRO A 99 17.47 0.67 6.87
CA PRO A 99 16.62 -0.25 7.62
C PRO A 99 15.36 0.45 8.14
N ARG A 100 15.50 1.72 8.60
CA ARG A 100 14.38 2.52 9.11
C ARG A 100 13.36 2.83 8.03
N ILE A 101 13.80 3.06 6.78
CA ILE A 101 12.89 3.29 5.64
C ILE A 101 12.01 2.07 5.41
N VAL A 102 12.59 0.86 5.43
CA VAL A 102 11.85 -0.40 5.21
C VAL A 102 10.93 -0.70 6.39
N ALA A 103 11.45 -0.62 7.62
CA ALA A 103 10.68 -0.86 8.83
C ALA A 103 9.48 0.10 8.91
N ARG A 104 9.70 1.38 8.58
CA ARG A 104 8.63 2.38 8.53
C ARG A 104 7.61 2.07 7.41
N TYR A 105 8.08 1.71 6.22
CA TYR A 105 7.20 1.40 5.08
C TYR A 105 6.26 0.23 5.40
N PHE A 106 6.79 -0.85 5.95
CA PHE A 106 6.00 -2.03 6.35
C PHE A 106 5.33 -1.89 7.73
N ALA A 107 5.42 -0.72 8.36
CA ALA A 107 4.82 -0.46 9.68
C ALA A 107 5.22 -1.50 10.74
N LEU A 108 6.50 -1.90 10.77
CA LEU A 108 6.99 -2.91 11.71
C LEU A 108 6.96 -2.43 13.16
N ASP A 109 6.87 -1.14 13.39
CA ASP A 109 6.73 -0.46 14.69
C ASP A 109 5.28 -0.45 15.22
N HIS A 110 4.28 -0.81 14.41
CA HIS A 110 2.91 -0.91 14.92
C HIS A 110 2.78 -2.10 15.90
N PRO A 111 2.11 -1.92 17.05
CA PRO A 111 1.89 -2.98 18.03
C PRO A 111 0.80 -3.94 17.53
N LEU A 112 1.14 -4.83 16.59
CA LEU A 112 0.17 -5.64 15.86
C LEU A 112 -0.66 -6.54 16.77
N ALA A 113 -0.05 -7.10 17.82
CA ALA A 113 -0.76 -7.94 18.78
C ALA A 113 -1.87 -7.17 19.52
N GLU A 114 -1.59 -5.93 19.95
CA GLU A 114 -2.56 -5.05 20.60
C GLU A 114 -3.66 -4.61 19.62
N ILE A 115 -3.27 -4.27 18.38
CA ILE A 115 -4.21 -3.93 17.32
C ILE A 115 -5.18 -5.09 17.09
N CYS A 116 -4.69 -6.32 16.94
CA CYS A 116 -5.52 -7.50 16.72
C CYS A 116 -6.41 -7.84 17.93
N LYS A 117 -5.95 -7.59 19.16
CA LYS A 117 -6.76 -7.75 20.37
C LYS A 117 -7.92 -6.75 20.44
N SER A 118 -7.78 -5.57 19.86
CA SER A 118 -8.82 -4.54 19.85
C SER A 118 -9.94 -4.79 18.83
N PHE A 119 -9.79 -5.76 17.96
CA PHE A 119 -10.82 -6.10 16.98
C PHE A 119 -12.10 -6.61 17.68
N PRO A 120 -13.28 -6.32 17.13
CA PRO A 120 -14.52 -6.88 17.63
C PRO A 120 -14.47 -8.41 17.71
N ASN A 121 -14.96 -8.97 18.82
CA ASN A 121 -15.02 -10.41 19.01
C ASN A 121 -16.31 -10.97 18.40
N ASP A 122 -16.33 -11.11 17.09
CA ASP A 122 -17.41 -11.73 16.33
C ASP A 122 -16.88 -12.78 15.34
N PRO A 123 -17.72 -13.72 14.89
CA PRO A 123 -17.26 -14.84 14.03
C PRO A 123 -16.65 -14.40 12.71
N VAL A 124 -17.07 -13.25 12.15
CA VAL A 124 -16.57 -12.75 10.85
C VAL A 124 -15.18 -12.14 11.02
N MET A 125 -15.03 -11.30 12.04
CA MET A 125 -13.76 -10.67 12.35
C MET A 125 -12.71 -11.67 12.85
N ASN A 126 -13.12 -12.66 13.67
CA ASN A 126 -12.24 -13.71 14.15
C ASN A 126 -11.66 -14.53 12.99
N ARG A 127 -12.49 -14.95 12.01
CA ARG A 127 -12.00 -15.64 10.81
C ARG A 127 -11.04 -14.78 10.00
N ALA A 128 -11.34 -13.50 9.83
CA ALA A 128 -10.45 -12.57 9.10
C ALA A 128 -9.11 -12.39 9.83
N ARG A 129 -9.14 -12.25 11.16
CA ARG A 129 -7.93 -12.14 12.00
C ARG A 129 -7.06 -13.38 11.89
N ASP A 130 -7.66 -14.57 12.00
CA ASP A 130 -6.92 -15.84 11.97
C ASP A 130 -6.33 -16.12 10.59
N PHE A 131 -7.04 -15.73 9.52
CA PHE A 131 -6.56 -15.83 8.14
C PHE A 131 -5.43 -14.83 7.82
N CYS A 132 -5.51 -13.62 8.35
CA CYS A 132 -4.60 -12.52 8.01
C CYS A 132 -3.46 -12.32 9.03
N ARG A 133 -3.00 -13.39 9.70
CA ARG A 133 -1.91 -13.28 10.68
C ARG A 133 -0.67 -12.67 10.04
N GLY A 134 -0.14 -11.61 10.65
CA GLY A 134 1.06 -10.92 10.15
C GLY A 134 0.82 -9.87 9.07
N LEU A 135 -0.43 -9.69 8.60
CA LEU A 135 -0.75 -8.61 7.67
C LEU A 135 -0.60 -7.25 8.35
N ARG A 136 0.15 -6.34 7.71
CA ARG A 136 0.33 -4.96 8.18
C ARG A 136 -0.19 -3.93 7.19
N VAL A 137 -0.63 -2.78 7.70
CA VAL A 137 -1.04 -1.62 6.89
C VAL A 137 0.20 -0.84 6.50
N ILE A 138 0.54 -0.84 5.20
CA ILE A 138 1.75 -0.21 4.65
C ILE A 138 1.62 1.32 4.67
N ARG A 139 2.71 2.02 5.06
CA ARG A 139 2.84 3.48 4.96
C ARG A 139 3.33 3.88 3.57
N GLN A 140 2.44 4.33 2.74
CA GLN A 140 2.75 4.68 1.35
C GLN A 140 3.14 6.16 1.20
N PRO A 141 3.97 6.52 0.19
CA PRO A 141 4.16 7.91 -0.19
C PRO A 141 2.83 8.56 -0.58
N LYS A 142 2.54 9.75 -0.06
CA LYS A 142 1.22 10.41 -0.15
C LYS A 142 0.70 10.54 -1.57
N TRP A 143 1.54 11.06 -2.48
CA TRP A 143 1.16 11.22 -3.88
C TRP A 143 0.93 9.89 -4.59
N GLU A 144 1.83 8.94 -4.41
CA GLU A 144 1.70 7.59 -5.00
C GLU A 144 0.41 6.91 -4.57
N CYS A 145 0.12 6.95 -3.27
CA CYS A 145 -1.11 6.42 -2.70
C CYS A 145 -2.35 7.09 -3.31
N LEU A 146 -2.41 8.43 -3.28
CA LEU A 146 -3.52 9.20 -3.83
C LEU A 146 -3.74 8.88 -5.32
N ALA A 147 -2.70 8.97 -6.12
CA ALA A 147 -2.77 8.74 -7.55
C ALA A 147 -3.22 7.31 -7.89
N THR A 148 -2.69 6.32 -7.18
CA THR A 148 -3.06 4.92 -7.38
C THR A 148 -4.52 4.66 -7.00
N PHE A 149 -5.01 5.24 -5.90
CA PHE A 149 -6.40 5.06 -5.49
C PHE A 149 -7.39 5.86 -6.36
N ILE A 150 -7.01 7.01 -6.94
CA ILE A 150 -7.81 7.64 -8.01
C ILE A 150 -7.99 6.68 -9.18
N CYS A 151 -6.94 5.95 -9.56
CA CYS A 151 -7.00 4.95 -10.63
C CYS A 151 -7.80 3.69 -10.26
N SER A 152 -8.03 3.43 -8.99
CA SER A 152 -8.66 2.19 -8.49
C SER A 152 -10.18 2.17 -8.59
N SER A 153 -10.82 3.31 -8.82
CA SER A 153 -12.29 3.42 -8.86
C SER A 153 -12.92 2.41 -9.84
N MET A 154 -13.86 1.58 -9.39
CA MET A 154 -14.55 0.54 -10.17
C MET A 154 -13.60 -0.42 -10.91
N LYS A 155 -12.46 -0.76 -10.33
CA LYS A 155 -11.49 -1.70 -10.89
C LYS A 155 -11.16 -2.82 -9.91
N GLN A 156 -10.90 -4.01 -10.45
CA GLN A 156 -10.36 -5.13 -9.70
C GLN A 156 -8.87 -4.93 -9.44
N VAL A 157 -8.35 -5.53 -8.38
CA VAL A 157 -6.94 -5.44 -7.97
C VAL A 157 -5.96 -5.74 -9.13
N ALA A 158 -6.24 -6.76 -9.95
CA ALA A 158 -5.41 -7.08 -11.11
C ALA A 158 -5.33 -5.93 -12.14
N HIS A 159 -6.44 -5.25 -12.41
CA HIS A 159 -6.45 -4.10 -13.31
C HIS A 159 -5.72 -2.90 -12.70
N ILE A 160 -5.82 -2.69 -11.37
CA ILE A 160 -5.10 -1.61 -10.70
C ILE A 160 -3.59 -1.87 -10.78
N ARG A 161 -3.13 -3.11 -10.61
CA ARG A 161 -1.73 -3.51 -10.84
C ARG A 161 -1.27 -3.15 -12.25
N GLN A 162 -2.04 -3.50 -13.28
CA GLN A 162 -1.70 -3.17 -14.67
C GLN A 162 -1.59 -1.66 -14.91
N ILE A 163 -2.52 -0.86 -14.38
CA ILE A 163 -2.49 0.60 -14.48
C ILE A 163 -1.27 1.16 -13.75
N SER A 164 -1.03 0.73 -12.52
CA SER A 164 0.12 1.17 -11.72
C SER A 164 1.44 0.89 -12.44
N MET A 165 1.60 -0.30 -12.97
CA MET A 165 2.82 -0.68 -13.72
C MET A 165 2.97 0.09 -15.03
N ALA A 166 1.88 0.34 -15.77
CA ALA A 166 1.90 1.12 -17.01
C ALA A 166 2.30 2.58 -16.74
N LEU A 167 1.73 3.21 -15.70
CA LEU A 167 2.10 4.56 -15.29
C LEU A 167 3.56 4.66 -14.87
N ARG A 168 4.05 3.70 -14.08
CA ARG A 168 5.44 3.65 -13.65
C ARG A 168 6.39 3.48 -14.82
N LYS A 169 6.12 2.53 -15.71
CA LYS A 169 6.98 2.27 -16.90
C LYS A 169 7.02 3.46 -17.85
N ARG A 170 5.91 4.18 -18.04
CA ARG A 170 5.81 5.28 -19.00
C ARG A 170 6.35 6.61 -18.45
N PHE A 171 6.08 6.90 -17.18
CA PHE A 171 6.34 8.24 -16.61
C PHE A 171 7.29 8.24 -15.41
N GLY A 172 7.57 7.07 -14.81
CA GLY A 172 8.50 6.93 -13.70
C GLY A 172 9.95 6.86 -14.16
N GLU A 173 10.85 6.92 -13.20
CA GLU A 173 12.28 6.77 -13.44
C GLU A 173 12.69 5.31 -13.29
N GLN A 174 13.48 4.83 -14.24
CA GLN A 174 14.02 3.47 -14.19
C GLN A 174 15.04 3.34 -13.06
N ARG A 175 14.96 2.24 -12.34
CA ARG A 175 15.91 1.84 -11.31
C ARG A 175 16.32 0.39 -11.53
N ARG A 176 17.56 0.06 -11.18
CA ARG A 176 18.10 -1.29 -11.28
C ARG A 176 18.44 -1.85 -9.89
N ILE A 177 18.11 -3.11 -9.69
CA ILE A 177 18.52 -3.87 -8.51
C ILE A 177 18.88 -5.30 -8.94
N GLY A 178 20.17 -5.66 -8.85
CA GLY A 178 20.67 -6.87 -9.49
C GLY A 178 20.35 -6.87 -10.99
N ASN A 179 19.73 -7.92 -11.48
CA ASN A 179 19.30 -8.06 -12.87
C ASN A 179 17.88 -7.53 -13.12
N GLN A 180 17.18 -7.05 -12.06
CA GLN A 180 15.80 -6.60 -12.16
C GLN A 180 15.73 -5.11 -12.48
N LEU A 181 14.74 -4.74 -13.31
CA LEU A 181 14.39 -3.35 -13.62
C LEU A 181 13.04 -3.03 -12.98
N VAL A 182 13.03 -1.99 -12.17
CA VAL A 182 11.81 -1.45 -11.56
C VAL A 182 11.70 0.04 -11.90
N TYR A 183 10.51 0.59 -11.73
CA TYR A 183 10.23 2.00 -12.04
C TYR A 183 9.61 2.68 -10.83
N THR A 184 10.11 3.89 -10.51
CA THR A 184 9.51 4.73 -9.47
C THR A 184 8.11 5.16 -9.88
N PHE A 185 7.30 5.64 -8.94
CA PHE A 185 6.06 6.28 -9.32
C PHE A 185 6.33 7.67 -9.93
N ALA A 186 5.57 8.04 -10.99
CA ALA A 186 5.72 9.33 -11.65
C ALA A 186 5.44 10.49 -10.69
N SER A 187 6.26 11.55 -10.72
CA SER A 187 6.00 12.75 -9.94
C SER A 187 4.70 13.46 -10.36
N PRO A 188 4.08 14.28 -9.48
CA PRO A 188 2.93 15.09 -9.87
C PRO A 188 3.18 15.92 -11.13
N GLY A 189 4.36 16.56 -11.25
CA GLY A 189 4.73 17.37 -12.40
C GLY A 189 4.77 16.58 -13.71
N ARG A 190 5.29 15.35 -13.70
CA ARG A 190 5.30 14.48 -14.89
C ARG A 190 3.89 14.09 -15.32
N VAL A 191 3.02 13.75 -14.36
CA VAL A 191 1.61 13.43 -14.66
C VAL A 191 0.82 14.65 -15.12
N ALA A 192 1.08 15.84 -14.57
CA ALA A 192 0.44 17.09 -14.95
C ALA A 192 0.75 17.50 -16.41
N GLN A 193 1.99 17.25 -16.85
CA GLN A 193 2.47 17.52 -18.21
C GLN A 193 1.99 16.50 -19.24
N ALA A 194 1.70 15.27 -18.83
CA ALA A 194 1.21 14.23 -19.72
C ALA A 194 -0.13 14.65 -20.38
N SER A 195 -0.33 14.29 -21.64
CA SER A 195 -1.62 14.44 -22.30
C SER A 195 -2.64 13.44 -21.73
N GLU A 196 -3.92 13.76 -21.85
CA GLU A 196 -4.99 12.84 -21.42
C GLU A 196 -4.96 11.54 -22.21
N LYS A 197 -4.59 11.59 -23.51
CA LYS A 197 -4.42 10.41 -24.36
C LYS A 197 -3.33 9.48 -23.82
N GLU A 198 -2.16 10.01 -23.50
CA GLU A 198 -1.06 9.21 -22.91
C GLU A 198 -1.43 8.55 -21.60
N LEU A 199 -2.20 9.22 -20.76
CA LEU A 199 -2.72 8.63 -19.53
C LEU A 199 -3.77 7.55 -19.80
N ARG A 200 -4.64 7.74 -20.80
CA ARG A 200 -5.63 6.72 -21.22
C ARG A 200 -4.95 5.46 -21.77
N ASP A 201 -3.84 5.61 -22.50
CA ASP A 201 -3.02 4.50 -23.00
C ASP A 201 -2.49 3.63 -21.85
N CYS A 202 -2.32 4.19 -20.65
CA CYS A 202 -2.02 3.45 -19.42
C CYS A 202 -3.26 2.76 -18.80
N LYS A 203 -4.33 2.53 -19.56
CA LYS A 203 -5.58 1.85 -19.17
C LYS A 203 -6.42 2.60 -18.13
N LEU A 204 -6.21 3.92 -17.96
CA LEU A 204 -6.96 4.73 -17.00
C LEU A 204 -8.41 4.97 -17.41
N GLY A 205 -8.71 5.01 -18.71
CA GLY A 205 -10.03 5.39 -19.21
C GLY A 205 -10.41 6.81 -18.75
N TYR A 206 -11.64 7.01 -18.29
CA TYR A 206 -12.14 8.32 -17.83
C TYR A 206 -11.39 8.88 -16.60
N ARG A 207 -10.64 8.05 -15.86
CA ARG A 207 -9.87 8.47 -14.69
C ARG A 207 -8.65 9.32 -15.04
N ALA A 208 -8.20 9.24 -16.30
CA ALA A 208 -7.08 10.04 -16.82
C ALA A 208 -7.29 11.54 -16.57
N LYS A 209 -8.49 12.05 -16.86
CA LYS A 209 -8.87 13.45 -16.64
C LYS A 209 -8.73 13.86 -15.18
N ASN A 210 -9.24 13.04 -14.26
CA ASN A 210 -9.21 13.33 -12.83
C ASN A 210 -7.78 13.26 -12.27
N LEU A 211 -7.02 12.22 -12.61
CA LEU A 211 -5.62 12.09 -12.21
C LEU A 211 -4.78 13.29 -12.67
N ARG A 212 -4.93 13.70 -13.94
CA ARG A 212 -4.23 14.85 -14.50
C ARG A 212 -4.60 16.15 -13.80
N LYS A 213 -5.89 16.40 -13.55
CA LYS A 213 -6.35 17.59 -12.83
C LYS A 213 -5.77 17.64 -11.42
N THR A 214 -5.83 16.55 -10.67
CA THR A 214 -5.24 16.46 -9.32
C THR A 214 -3.73 16.66 -9.35
N ALA A 215 -3.02 16.08 -10.32
CA ALA A 215 -1.60 16.30 -10.48
C ALA A 215 -1.23 17.77 -10.75
N ARG A 216 -2.06 18.49 -11.53
CA ARG A 216 -1.89 19.94 -11.79
C ARG A 216 -2.07 20.77 -10.51
N LEU A 217 -3.11 20.50 -9.70
CA LEU A 217 -3.32 21.20 -8.44
C LEU A 217 -2.11 21.06 -7.51
N LEU A 218 -1.57 19.84 -7.39
CA LEU A 218 -0.36 19.58 -6.60
C LEU A 218 0.88 20.27 -7.15
N SER A 219 1.07 20.25 -8.47
CA SER A 219 2.24 20.86 -9.12
C SER A 219 2.20 22.38 -9.07
N ALA A 220 1.02 22.98 -9.05
CA ALA A 220 0.80 24.41 -8.92
C ALA A 220 0.83 24.91 -7.46
N GLY A 221 1.04 24.00 -6.47
CA GLY A 221 1.02 24.37 -5.05
C GLY A 221 -0.37 24.69 -4.50
N GLN A 222 -1.44 24.44 -5.27
CA GLN A 222 -2.83 24.67 -4.83
C GLN A 222 -3.34 23.57 -3.87
N ALA A 223 -2.62 22.46 -3.78
CA ALA A 223 -2.83 21.41 -2.79
C ALA A 223 -1.47 20.93 -2.27
N ASP A 224 -1.31 20.87 -0.95
CA ASP A 224 -0.09 20.41 -0.29
C ASP A 224 -0.35 19.20 0.59
N LEU A 225 -0.12 18.00 0.02
CA LEU A 225 -0.30 16.74 0.73
C LEU A 225 0.61 16.62 1.96
N LYS A 226 1.73 17.34 2.02
CA LYS A 226 2.63 17.30 3.17
C LYS A 226 2.07 18.15 4.30
N ALA A 227 1.65 19.38 4.01
CA ALA A 227 1.04 20.28 5.00
C ALA A 227 -0.24 19.67 5.61
N TRP A 228 -1.02 18.93 4.84
CA TRP A 228 -2.24 18.28 5.32
C TRP A 228 -2.02 17.21 6.39
N SER A 229 -0.78 16.85 6.70
CA SER A 229 -0.48 15.86 7.76
C SER A 229 -0.86 16.34 9.16
N THR A 230 -0.97 17.65 9.36
CA THR A 230 -1.31 18.28 10.66
C THR A 230 -2.82 18.52 10.83
N LEU A 231 -3.61 18.30 9.77
CA LEU A 231 -5.05 18.49 9.82
C LEU A 231 -5.75 17.42 10.67
N SER A 232 -6.89 17.79 11.25
CA SER A 232 -7.81 16.82 11.85
C SER A 232 -8.33 15.82 10.80
N ASP A 233 -8.84 14.67 11.24
CA ASP A 233 -9.38 13.65 10.31
C ASP A 233 -10.54 14.19 9.47
N THR A 234 -11.36 15.04 10.04
CA THR A 234 -12.50 15.68 9.35
C THR A 234 -12.03 16.64 8.26
N GLU A 235 -11.09 17.51 8.59
CA GLU A 235 -10.51 18.47 7.64
C GLU A 235 -9.71 17.78 6.55
N LEU A 236 -8.89 16.79 6.92
CA LEU A 236 -8.11 15.99 5.97
C LEU A 236 -9.04 15.30 4.96
N ARG A 237 -10.13 14.67 5.44
CA ARG A 237 -11.13 14.04 4.58
C ARG A 237 -11.79 15.07 3.64
N LYS A 238 -12.13 16.26 4.15
CA LYS A 238 -12.70 17.36 3.35
C LYS A 238 -11.74 17.81 2.24
N GLN A 239 -10.47 18.05 2.57
CA GLN A 239 -9.45 18.43 1.59
C GLN A 239 -9.22 17.35 0.54
N LEU A 240 -9.13 16.10 0.93
CA LEU A 240 -8.97 14.97 0.00
C LEU A 240 -10.18 14.85 -0.93
N CYS A 241 -11.42 14.94 -0.41
CA CYS A 241 -12.63 14.85 -1.21
C CYS A 241 -12.84 16.04 -2.16
N ALA A 242 -12.17 17.16 -1.94
CA ALA A 242 -12.20 18.31 -2.85
C ALA A 242 -11.33 18.06 -4.12
N LEU A 243 -10.44 17.06 -4.10
CA LEU A 243 -9.61 16.72 -5.25
C LEU A 243 -10.41 15.98 -6.33
N PRO A 244 -10.16 16.27 -7.63
CA PRO A 244 -10.82 15.59 -8.74
C PRO A 244 -10.68 14.09 -8.67
N GLY A 245 -11.81 13.37 -8.70
CA GLY A 245 -11.85 11.90 -8.67
C GLY A 245 -11.69 11.26 -7.31
N VAL A 246 -11.72 12.05 -6.23
CA VAL A 246 -11.62 11.54 -4.86
C VAL A 246 -12.97 11.63 -4.17
N GLY A 247 -13.61 10.46 -3.99
CA GLY A 247 -14.79 10.32 -3.15
C GLY A 247 -14.43 9.79 -1.75
N PRO A 248 -15.44 9.60 -0.87
CA PRO A 248 -15.22 9.18 0.53
C PRO A 248 -14.40 7.89 0.69
N LYS A 249 -14.60 6.91 -0.20
CA LYS A 249 -13.83 5.65 -0.20
C LYS A 249 -12.35 5.90 -0.47
N ILE A 250 -12.03 6.68 -1.50
CA ILE A 250 -10.66 6.98 -1.89
C ILE A 250 -9.99 7.85 -0.81
N ALA A 251 -10.70 8.84 -0.27
CA ALA A 251 -10.20 9.65 0.83
C ALA A 251 -9.80 8.78 2.04
N ASN A 252 -10.66 7.84 2.45
CA ASN A 252 -10.36 6.92 3.56
C ASN A 252 -9.18 5.98 3.25
N CYS A 253 -9.01 5.51 1.99
CA CYS A 253 -7.81 4.76 1.61
C CYS A 253 -6.54 5.61 1.78
N VAL A 254 -6.56 6.85 1.30
CA VAL A 254 -5.41 7.75 1.40
C VAL A 254 -5.14 8.11 2.87
N MET A 255 -6.17 8.39 3.66
CA MET A 255 -6.05 8.64 5.11
C MET A 255 -5.39 7.45 5.82
N LEU A 256 -5.83 6.23 5.52
CA LEU A 256 -5.29 5.02 6.13
C LEU A 256 -3.85 4.76 5.73
N PHE A 257 -3.59 4.67 4.42
CA PHE A 257 -2.32 4.17 3.90
C PHE A 257 -1.23 5.24 3.74
N ALA A 258 -1.58 6.54 3.67
CA ALA A 258 -0.60 7.60 3.46
C ALA A 258 -0.49 8.61 4.61
N TYR A 259 -1.53 8.73 5.43
CA TYR A 259 -1.54 9.62 6.59
C TYR A 259 -1.59 8.86 7.93
N GLU A 260 -1.61 7.52 7.87
CA GLU A 260 -1.58 6.68 9.08
C GLU A 260 -2.77 6.94 10.03
N ARG A 261 -3.94 7.34 9.44
CA ARG A 261 -5.17 7.52 10.20
C ARG A 261 -5.84 6.16 10.39
N LEU A 262 -5.36 5.39 11.38
CA LEU A 262 -5.73 3.97 11.58
C LEU A 262 -7.21 3.75 11.88
N ARG A 263 -7.96 4.80 12.22
CA ARG A 263 -9.42 4.77 12.35
C ARG A 263 -10.13 4.86 10.99
N ALA A 264 -9.46 5.33 9.93
CA ALA A 264 -10.08 5.47 8.62
C ALA A 264 -10.48 4.09 8.06
N PHE A 265 -11.78 3.97 7.71
CA PHE A 265 -12.39 2.71 7.29
C PHE A 265 -12.89 2.84 5.84
N PRO A 266 -12.10 2.43 4.83
CA PRO A 266 -12.53 2.46 3.43
C PRO A 266 -13.66 1.46 3.17
N ILE A 267 -14.84 1.95 2.79
CA ILE A 267 -15.97 1.09 2.41
C ILE A 267 -16.02 0.99 0.89
N ASP A 268 -15.56 -0.14 0.36
CA ASP A 268 -15.72 -0.52 -1.04
C ASP A 268 -16.87 -1.53 -1.20
N VAL A 269 -17.10 -2.01 -2.44
CA VAL A 269 -18.18 -2.98 -2.73
C VAL A 269 -18.06 -4.27 -1.92
N TRP A 270 -16.84 -4.74 -1.64
CA TRP A 270 -16.61 -5.95 -0.87
C TRP A 270 -16.94 -5.74 0.60
N ILE A 271 -16.41 -4.68 1.18
CA ILE A 271 -16.66 -4.30 2.57
C ILE A 271 -18.14 -3.94 2.78
N GLU A 272 -18.76 -3.19 1.86
CA GLU A 272 -20.19 -2.90 1.94
C GLU A 272 -21.02 -4.18 1.98
N ARG A 273 -20.67 -5.16 1.14
CA ARG A 273 -21.33 -6.47 1.12
C ARG A 273 -21.17 -7.21 2.45
N VAL A 274 -19.95 -7.26 2.98
CA VAL A 274 -19.66 -7.88 4.29
C VAL A 274 -20.48 -7.23 5.38
N LEU A 275 -20.47 -5.90 5.46
CA LEU A 275 -21.22 -5.16 6.47
C LEU A 275 -22.71 -5.46 6.39
N ARG A 276 -23.29 -5.37 5.19
CA ARG A 276 -24.72 -5.63 4.98
C ARG A 276 -25.13 -7.06 5.30
N GLN A 277 -24.31 -8.04 4.96
CA GLN A 277 -24.64 -9.46 5.14
C GLN A 277 -24.47 -9.96 6.57
N HIS A 278 -23.48 -9.45 7.29
CA HIS A 278 -23.07 -10.02 8.57
C HIS A 278 -23.37 -9.15 9.79
N TYR A 279 -23.51 -7.83 9.59
CA TYR A 279 -23.71 -6.91 10.71
C TYR A 279 -25.07 -6.21 10.70
N PHE A 280 -25.85 -6.36 9.64
CA PHE A 280 -27.18 -5.75 9.55
C PHE A 280 -28.26 -6.74 9.14
N SER A 281 -29.43 -6.61 9.78
CA SER A 281 -30.61 -7.39 9.37
C SER A 281 -31.07 -6.94 7.97
N ARG A 282 -31.48 -7.91 7.15
CA ARG A 282 -31.93 -7.68 5.74
C ARG A 282 -33.12 -6.72 5.63
N ARG A 283 -33.88 -6.50 6.71
CA ARG A 283 -35.11 -5.68 6.71
C ARG A 283 -34.86 -4.16 6.83
N LYS A 284 -33.65 -3.70 7.19
CA LYS A 284 -33.37 -2.27 7.38
C LYS A 284 -32.71 -1.66 6.15
N LYS A 285 -33.32 -0.59 5.60
CA LYS A 285 -32.70 0.23 4.54
C LYS A 285 -31.40 0.85 5.08
N MET A 286 -30.28 0.48 4.49
CA MET A 286 -28.95 0.87 4.94
C MET A 286 -28.37 1.97 4.07
N THR A 287 -28.19 3.16 4.63
CA THR A 287 -27.56 4.29 3.93
C THR A 287 -26.06 4.25 4.09
N ALA A 288 -25.32 4.90 3.16
CA ALA A 288 -23.86 5.03 3.25
C ALA A 288 -23.42 5.76 4.53
N GLN A 289 -24.23 6.68 5.05
CA GLN A 289 -23.96 7.37 6.30
C GLN A 289 -24.04 6.42 7.50
N ARG A 290 -25.08 5.59 7.58
CA ARG A 290 -25.21 4.57 8.63
C ARG A 290 -24.09 3.55 8.62
N LEU A 291 -23.66 3.10 7.42
CA LEU A 291 -22.52 2.20 7.30
C LEU A 291 -21.23 2.83 7.84
N ARG A 292 -20.97 4.10 7.52
CA ARG A 292 -19.82 4.83 8.06
C ARG A 292 -19.87 4.97 9.56
N GLN A 293 -21.00 5.46 10.10
CA GLN A 293 -21.16 5.62 11.55
C GLN A 293 -20.97 4.30 12.29
N PHE A 294 -21.57 3.21 11.81
CA PHE A 294 -21.38 1.88 12.35
C PHE A 294 -19.89 1.49 12.34
N SER A 295 -19.22 1.63 11.20
CA SER A 295 -17.81 1.24 11.09
C SER A 295 -16.90 2.02 12.03
N GLU A 296 -17.11 3.33 12.16
CA GLU A 296 -16.34 4.20 13.04
C GLU A 296 -16.53 3.85 14.52
N THR A 297 -17.73 3.41 14.91
CA THR A 297 -18.05 3.04 16.30
C THR A 297 -17.65 1.60 16.61
N TYR A 298 -18.02 0.64 15.75
CA TYR A 298 -17.89 -0.78 16.01
C TYR A 298 -16.44 -1.27 15.94
N PHE A 299 -15.66 -0.80 14.93
CA PHE A 299 -14.28 -1.21 14.75
C PHE A 299 -13.25 -0.31 15.46
N GLY A 300 -13.67 0.80 16.02
CA GLY A 300 -12.89 1.65 16.92
C GLY A 300 -11.65 2.27 16.29
N GLN A 301 -10.62 2.49 17.13
CA GLN A 301 -9.42 3.25 16.76
C GLN A 301 -8.53 2.58 15.70
N TYR A 302 -8.61 1.27 15.56
CA TYR A 302 -7.87 0.49 14.55
C TYR A 302 -8.80 -0.06 13.45
N GLY A 303 -9.92 0.59 13.23
CA GLY A 303 -10.90 0.19 12.22
C GLY A 303 -10.30 -0.02 10.82
N GLY A 304 -9.26 0.74 10.44
CA GLY A 304 -8.56 0.56 9.18
C GLY A 304 -7.83 -0.77 9.07
N TYR A 305 -7.25 -1.25 10.14
CA TYR A 305 -6.67 -2.61 10.19
C TYR A 305 -7.76 -3.67 10.08
N ALA A 306 -8.83 -3.56 10.88
CA ALA A 306 -9.96 -4.50 10.81
C ALA A 306 -10.55 -4.55 9.40
N GLN A 307 -10.73 -3.39 8.74
CA GLN A 307 -11.20 -3.30 7.37
C GLN A 307 -10.26 -4.02 6.40
N GLN A 308 -8.94 -3.83 6.52
CA GLN A 308 -7.95 -4.45 5.63
C GLN A 308 -7.94 -5.97 5.78
N TYR A 309 -8.11 -6.49 7.00
CA TYR A 309 -8.24 -7.90 7.30
C TYR A 309 -9.51 -8.50 6.68
N LEU A 310 -10.66 -7.86 6.89
CA LEU A 310 -11.93 -8.26 6.28
C LEU A 310 -11.84 -8.26 4.74
N PHE A 311 -11.28 -7.19 4.16
CA PHE A 311 -11.14 -7.05 2.72
C PHE A 311 -10.28 -8.16 2.12
N HIS A 312 -9.09 -8.41 2.70
CA HIS A 312 -8.19 -9.43 2.18
C HIS A 312 -8.80 -10.83 2.30
N HIS A 313 -9.37 -11.17 3.45
CA HIS A 313 -10.04 -12.46 3.69
C HIS A 313 -11.15 -12.73 2.68
N VAL A 314 -12.12 -11.80 2.53
CA VAL A 314 -13.28 -12.01 1.66
C VAL A 314 -12.88 -12.07 0.18
N ARG A 315 -11.95 -11.22 -0.25
CA ARG A 315 -11.43 -11.21 -1.62
C ARG A 315 -10.74 -12.53 -1.96
N THR A 316 -9.97 -13.08 -1.04
CA THR A 316 -9.24 -14.34 -1.25
C THR A 316 -10.19 -15.54 -1.24
N ALA A 317 -11.13 -15.60 -0.31
CA ALA A 317 -12.15 -16.62 -0.27
C ALA A 317 -12.99 -16.69 -1.57
N SER A 318 -13.29 -15.52 -2.15
CA SER A 318 -14.03 -15.44 -3.43
C SER A 318 -13.23 -15.93 -4.64
N ARG A 319 -11.89 -15.86 -4.60
CA ARG A 319 -11.01 -16.39 -5.67
C ARG A 319 -10.93 -17.91 -5.68
N HIS A 320 -11.06 -18.56 -4.51
CA HIS A 320 -10.95 -20.02 -4.36
C HIS A 320 -12.31 -20.74 -4.45
N GLY A 321 -13.35 -20.10 -4.97
CA GLY A 321 -14.65 -20.76 -5.22
C GLY A 321 -15.54 -20.94 -3.99
N ALA A 322 -15.12 -20.51 -2.82
CA ALA A 322 -15.97 -20.47 -1.63
C ALA A 322 -16.94 -19.28 -1.72
N ARG A 323 -18.13 -19.49 -2.32
CA ARG A 323 -19.23 -18.53 -2.14
C ARG A 323 -19.56 -18.46 -0.65
N PRO A 324 -19.48 -17.30 0.01
CA PRO A 324 -19.90 -17.19 1.40
C PRO A 324 -21.43 -17.37 1.46
N GLY A 325 -21.86 -18.45 2.10
CA GLY A 325 -23.22 -18.58 2.60
C GLY A 325 -24.24 -19.30 1.73
N ARG A 326 -24.10 -20.60 1.57
CA ARG A 326 -25.24 -21.55 1.66
C ARG A 326 -24.83 -22.63 2.66
N ALA A 327 -25.08 -22.39 3.95
CA ALA A 327 -25.26 -23.48 4.87
C ALA A 327 -26.49 -24.27 4.36
N ARG A 328 -26.27 -25.47 3.84
CA ARG A 328 -27.33 -26.45 3.63
C ARG A 328 -27.93 -26.70 5.01
N ALA A 329 -29.20 -26.36 5.19
CA ALA A 329 -30.01 -26.98 6.22
C ALA A 329 -29.92 -28.50 5.95
N GLN A 330 -29.23 -29.22 6.81
CA GLN A 330 -29.37 -30.66 6.91
C GLN A 330 -30.71 -30.87 7.60
N GLU A 331 -31.71 -31.20 6.82
CA GLU A 331 -32.88 -31.97 7.28
C GLU A 331 -32.34 -33.35 7.65
N SER A 332 -32.46 -33.68 8.91
CA SER A 332 -32.30 -35.03 9.40
C SER A 332 -33.66 -35.74 9.38
N PRO A 333 -33.71 -37.06 9.12
CA PRO A 333 -34.91 -37.86 8.95
C PRO A 333 -35.78 -37.98 10.21
#